data_4e079dc7d530cee538d8edf2d6237bcc
#
_entry.id   4e079dc7d530cee538d8edf2d6237bcc
#
_cell.length_a   1.000
_cell.length_b   1.000
_cell.length_c   1.000
_cell.angle_alpha   90.00
_cell.angle_beta   90.00
_cell.angle_gamma   90.00
#
_symmetry.space_group_name_H-M   'P 1'
#
loop_
_entity.id
_entity.type
_entity.pdbx_description
1 polymer ?
#
loop_
_entity_poly.entity_id
_entity_poly.type
_entity_poly.pdbx_seq_one_letter_code
_entity_poly.pdbx_strand_id
1 'polypeptide(L)'
;MREAKALIEALRLIPHPEGGWYRETWRAPASEGERAAATAILFLLEDHQRSHWHRVDASEVWLWHAGDPLLLEVSDGEDGPVRAMVLGPEVRDGQLPQFVIAPGEWQAAAPLPGDKGYTLVSCVVAPAFEFGGFELAPEGWRPAG
;
A
#
# COMPACT_ATOMS: atom_id res chain seq x y z
N MET A 1 -19.77 -0.80 -0.70
CA MET A 1 -19.96 -2.00 0.13
C MET A 1 -20.14 -1.62 1.57
N ARG A 2 -21.09 -2.23 2.24
CA ARG A 2 -21.39 -1.93 3.64
C ARG A 2 -20.22 -2.12 4.57
N GLU A 3 -19.51 -3.24 4.42
CA GLU A 3 -18.39 -3.56 5.30
C GLU A 3 -17.25 -2.57 5.13
N ALA A 4 -16.91 -2.22 3.89
CA ALA A 4 -15.86 -1.24 3.61
C ALA A 4 -16.21 0.10 4.25
N LYS A 5 -17.44 0.58 4.04
CA LYS A 5 -17.88 1.86 4.60
C LYS A 5 -17.83 1.85 6.13
N ALA A 6 -18.26 0.74 6.74
CA ALA A 6 -18.22 0.60 8.19
C ALA A 6 -16.79 0.66 8.72
N LEU A 7 -15.84 0.03 8.02
CA LEU A 7 -14.43 0.06 8.41
C LEU A 7 -13.83 1.46 8.23
N ILE A 8 -14.14 2.14 7.14
CA ILE A 8 -13.68 3.51 6.91
C ILE A 8 -14.11 4.41 8.07
N GLU A 9 -15.36 4.31 8.48
CA GLU A 9 -15.89 5.10 9.60
C GLU A 9 -15.28 4.69 10.94
N ALA A 10 -15.24 3.38 11.23
CA ALA A 10 -14.73 2.88 12.50
C ALA A 10 -13.25 3.17 12.69
N LEU A 11 -12.47 3.07 11.63
CA LEU A 11 -11.02 3.30 11.66
C LEU A 11 -10.65 4.75 11.37
N ARG A 12 -11.62 5.60 11.06
CA ARG A 12 -11.43 7.03 10.78
C ARG A 12 -10.49 7.27 9.60
N LEU A 13 -10.69 6.53 8.53
CA LEU A 13 -9.86 6.66 7.34
C LEU A 13 -10.27 7.87 6.52
N ILE A 14 -9.29 8.48 5.86
CA ILE A 14 -9.48 9.63 4.98
C ILE A 14 -8.92 9.30 3.59
N PRO A 15 -9.33 10.04 2.53
CA PRO A 15 -8.82 9.77 1.19
C PRO A 15 -7.30 9.91 1.10
N HIS A 16 -6.66 8.99 0.36
CA HIS A 16 -5.23 9.01 0.11
C HIS A 16 -4.92 9.58 -1.28
N PRO A 17 -3.82 10.37 -1.43
CA PRO A 17 -3.45 10.94 -2.73
C PRO A 17 -3.23 9.91 -3.84
N GLU A 18 -2.73 8.72 -3.52
CA GLU A 18 -2.49 7.65 -4.50
C GLU A 18 -3.72 6.82 -4.83
N GLY A 19 -4.85 7.08 -4.16
CA GLY A 19 -6.08 6.33 -4.24
C GLY A 19 -6.35 5.56 -2.95
N GLY A 20 -7.63 5.29 -2.66
CA GLY A 20 -8.02 4.57 -1.44
C GLY A 20 -8.16 5.46 -0.22
N TRP A 21 -8.20 4.81 0.94
CA TRP A 21 -8.47 5.44 2.24
C TRP A 21 -7.39 5.06 3.23
N TYR A 22 -6.92 6.00 4.06
CA TYR A 22 -5.85 5.68 5.00
C TYR A 22 -5.94 6.50 6.28
N ARG A 23 -5.18 6.05 7.29
CA ARG A 23 -4.90 6.82 8.48
C ARG A 23 -3.51 6.44 9.00
N GLU A 24 -2.67 7.44 9.29
CA GLU A 24 -1.41 7.19 9.97
C GLU A 24 -1.72 6.90 11.43
N THR A 25 -1.42 5.68 11.87
CA THR A 25 -1.73 5.23 13.23
C THR A 25 -0.57 5.43 14.19
N TRP A 26 0.64 5.53 13.63
CA TRP A 26 1.83 5.67 14.45
C TRP A 26 2.95 6.33 13.68
N ARG A 27 3.70 7.16 14.38
CA ARG A 27 4.95 7.73 13.92
C ARG A 27 5.93 7.68 15.07
N ALA A 28 7.11 7.08 14.84
CA ALA A 28 8.12 6.94 15.88
C ALA A 28 8.56 8.34 16.37
N PRO A 29 8.84 8.49 17.67
CA PRO A 29 9.38 9.74 18.18
C PRO A 29 10.72 10.09 17.52
N ALA A 30 10.95 11.37 17.26
CA ALA A 30 12.19 11.85 16.67
C ALA A 30 12.54 13.20 17.25
N SER A 31 13.85 13.50 17.26
CA SER A 31 14.33 14.82 17.63
C SER A 31 13.98 15.83 16.55
N GLU A 32 13.89 17.09 16.92
CA GLU A 32 13.63 18.15 15.97
C GLU A 32 14.65 18.12 14.82
N GLY A 33 14.14 18.19 13.60
CA GLY A 33 14.98 18.16 12.40
C GLY A 33 15.43 16.77 11.97
N GLU A 34 15.13 15.73 12.75
CA GLU A 34 15.47 14.35 12.41
C GLU A 34 14.27 13.61 11.85
N ARG A 35 14.52 12.71 10.92
CA ARG A 35 13.49 11.84 10.38
C ARG A 35 13.19 10.73 11.38
N ALA A 36 11.91 10.50 11.65
CA ALA A 36 11.50 9.40 12.53
C ALA A 36 11.95 8.04 11.97
N ALA A 37 12.06 7.04 12.85
CA ALA A 37 12.52 5.71 12.45
C ALA A 37 11.52 4.96 11.59
N ALA A 38 10.23 5.17 11.81
CA ALA A 38 9.20 4.46 11.05
C ALA A 38 7.83 5.11 11.23
N THR A 39 6.93 4.80 10.30
CA THR A 39 5.51 5.12 10.38
C THR A 39 4.68 3.89 10.04
N ALA A 40 3.44 3.87 10.52
CA ALA A 40 2.49 2.82 10.17
C ALA A 40 1.16 3.46 9.78
N ILE A 41 0.55 2.96 8.71
CA ILE A 41 -0.78 3.37 8.30
C ILE A 41 -1.69 2.16 8.20
N LEU A 42 -3.00 2.41 8.40
CA LEU A 42 -4.03 1.52 7.90
C LEU A 42 -4.42 2.03 6.52
N PHE A 43 -4.64 1.13 5.58
CA PHE A 43 -4.93 1.48 4.20
C PHE A 43 -6.00 0.55 3.65
N LEU A 44 -7.06 1.14 3.09
CA LEU A 44 -8.19 0.38 2.54
C LEU A 44 -8.43 0.80 1.10
N LEU A 45 -8.51 -0.20 0.23
CA LEU A 45 -8.88 0.00 -1.17
C LEU A 45 -10.22 -0.68 -1.40
N GLU A 46 -11.19 0.07 -1.94
CA GLU A 46 -12.43 -0.52 -2.41
C GLU A 46 -12.19 -1.16 -3.77
N ASP A 47 -13.09 -2.02 -4.21
CA ASP A 47 -12.89 -2.85 -5.41
C ASP A 47 -12.72 -2.04 -6.71
N HIS A 48 -13.20 -0.80 -6.74
CA HIS A 48 -13.06 0.11 -7.88
C HIS A 48 -11.87 1.05 -7.75
N GLN A 49 -11.12 0.97 -6.64
CA GLN A 49 -9.97 1.83 -6.36
C GLN A 49 -8.67 1.08 -6.57
N ARG A 50 -7.60 1.83 -6.71
CA ARG A 50 -6.25 1.27 -6.77
C ARG A 50 -5.29 2.26 -6.14
N SER A 51 -4.17 1.73 -5.62
CA SER A 51 -3.01 2.53 -5.27
C SER A 51 -2.18 2.63 -6.56
N HIS A 52 -2.17 3.83 -7.15
CA HIS A 52 -1.47 4.05 -8.41
C HIS A 52 0.04 3.94 -8.23
N TRP A 53 0.75 3.66 -9.31
CA TRP A 53 2.19 3.53 -9.32
C TRP A 53 2.86 4.69 -8.60
N HIS A 54 3.69 4.37 -7.63
CA HIS A 54 4.44 5.33 -6.83
C HIS A 54 5.69 4.66 -6.29
N ARG A 55 6.61 5.46 -5.78
CA ARG A 55 7.79 4.94 -5.09
C ARG A 55 8.08 5.80 -3.87
N VAL A 56 8.75 5.19 -2.91
CA VAL A 56 9.11 5.81 -1.64
C VAL A 56 10.61 5.61 -1.42
N ASP A 57 11.26 6.57 -0.79
CA ASP A 57 12.70 6.53 -0.53
C ASP A 57 13.09 5.69 0.68
N ALA A 58 12.21 4.81 1.12
CA ALA A 58 12.37 3.98 2.31
C ALA A 58 11.83 2.57 2.04
N SER A 59 12.17 1.62 2.92
CA SER A 59 11.57 0.29 2.86
C SER A 59 10.10 0.37 3.27
N GLU A 60 9.26 -0.40 2.61
CA GLU A 60 7.84 -0.46 2.94
C GLU A 60 7.39 -1.90 3.11
N VAL A 61 6.68 -2.19 4.21
CA VAL A 61 6.11 -3.52 4.46
C VAL A 61 4.61 -3.42 4.31
N TRP A 62 4.05 -4.23 3.43
CA TRP A 62 2.61 -4.39 3.25
C TRP A 62 2.15 -5.62 4.03
N LEU A 63 1.10 -5.46 4.85
CA LEU A 63 0.55 -6.54 5.67
C LEU A 63 -0.94 -6.66 5.40
N TRP A 64 -1.37 -7.83 4.93
CA TRP A 64 -2.79 -8.07 4.61
C TRP A 64 -3.58 -8.37 5.88
N HIS A 65 -4.75 -7.75 6.04
CA HIS A 65 -5.60 -7.93 7.21
C HIS A 65 -6.97 -8.53 6.92
N ALA A 66 -7.67 -8.02 5.91
CA ALA A 66 -9.07 -8.40 5.70
C ALA A 66 -9.55 -8.07 4.30
N GLY A 67 -10.67 -8.65 3.91
CA GLY A 67 -11.31 -8.40 2.65
C GLY A 67 -10.88 -9.38 1.58
N ASP A 68 -10.85 -8.91 0.33
CA ASP A 68 -10.39 -9.71 -0.79
C ASP A 68 -8.86 -9.69 -0.87
N PRO A 69 -8.24 -10.68 -1.54
CA PRO A 69 -6.80 -10.62 -1.79
C PRO A 69 -6.41 -9.39 -2.59
N LEU A 70 -5.17 -8.96 -2.42
CA LEU A 70 -4.62 -7.76 -3.05
C LEU A 70 -3.58 -8.15 -4.08
N LEU A 71 -3.71 -7.64 -5.30
CA LEU A 71 -2.64 -7.73 -6.29
C LEU A 71 -1.66 -6.61 -6.03
N LEU A 72 -0.40 -6.97 -5.75
CA LEU A 72 0.69 -6.01 -5.57
C LEU A 72 1.66 -6.17 -6.73
N GLU A 73 1.91 -5.08 -7.44
CA GLU A 73 2.86 -5.06 -8.56
C GLU A 73 4.05 -4.21 -8.19
N VAL A 74 5.25 -4.67 -8.53
CA VAL A 74 6.52 -4.03 -8.14
C VAL A 74 7.47 -4.04 -9.33
N SER A 75 8.23 -2.96 -9.49
CA SER A 75 9.29 -2.87 -10.51
C SER A 75 10.50 -2.13 -9.96
N ASP A 76 11.68 -2.64 -10.26
CA ASP A 76 12.94 -2.01 -9.83
C ASP A 76 13.17 -0.66 -10.52
N GLY A 77 12.57 -0.44 -11.69
CA GLY A 77 12.76 0.79 -12.44
C GLY A 77 11.70 0.99 -13.51
N GLU A 78 11.85 2.07 -14.25
CA GLU A 78 10.88 2.45 -15.28
C GLU A 78 10.79 1.46 -16.43
N ASP A 79 11.88 0.71 -16.66
CA ASP A 79 11.94 -0.26 -17.76
C ASP A 79 11.37 -1.62 -17.39
N GLY A 80 11.00 -1.82 -16.13
CA GLY A 80 10.52 -3.12 -15.69
C GLY A 80 11.65 -4.11 -15.42
N PRO A 81 11.40 -5.42 -15.36
CA PRO A 81 10.08 -6.03 -15.51
C PRO A 81 9.18 -5.76 -14.31
N VAL A 82 7.89 -5.92 -14.53
CA VAL A 82 6.92 -5.86 -13.44
C VAL A 82 6.79 -7.25 -12.84
N ARG A 83 6.97 -7.34 -11.52
CA ARG A 83 6.71 -8.57 -10.75
C ARG A 83 5.37 -8.42 -10.06
N ALA A 84 4.61 -9.49 -9.98
CA ALA A 84 3.29 -9.47 -9.36
C ALA A 84 3.21 -10.48 -8.23
N MET A 85 2.67 -10.07 -7.10
CA MET A 85 2.40 -10.92 -5.94
C MET A 85 0.95 -10.74 -5.52
N VAL A 86 0.40 -11.75 -4.85
CA VAL A 86 -0.93 -11.65 -4.26
C VAL A 86 -0.79 -11.71 -2.75
N LEU A 87 -1.28 -10.68 -2.07
CA LEU A 87 -1.37 -10.68 -0.61
C LEU A 87 -2.74 -11.17 -0.19
N GLY A 88 -2.79 -12.08 0.75
CA GLY A 88 -4.05 -12.64 1.20
C GLY A 88 -3.87 -13.75 2.23
N PRO A 89 -4.99 -14.38 2.64
CA PRO A 89 -4.96 -15.37 3.71
C PRO A 89 -4.59 -16.78 3.25
N GLU A 90 -4.63 -17.05 1.93
CA GLU A 90 -4.49 -18.41 1.40
C GLU A 90 -3.02 -18.73 1.12
N VAL A 91 -2.22 -18.84 2.18
CA VAL A 91 -0.77 -19.07 2.08
C VAL A 91 -0.44 -20.35 1.31
N ARG A 92 -1.24 -21.40 1.48
CA ARG A 92 -1.02 -22.65 0.76
C ARG A 92 -1.24 -22.55 -0.74
N ASP A 93 -2.00 -21.53 -1.16
CA ASP A 93 -2.25 -21.26 -2.59
C ASP A 93 -1.31 -20.20 -3.15
N GLY A 94 -0.25 -19.88 -2.41
CA GLY A 94 0.77 -18.94 -2.87
C GLY A 94 0.51 -17.48 -2.50
N GLN A 95 -0.55 -17.20 -1.74
CA GLN A 95 -0.77 -15.85 -1.26
C GLN A 95 0.17 -15.55 -0.08
N LEU A 96 0.57 -14.29 0.06
CA LEU A 96 1.50 -13.87 1.10
C LEU A 96 0.79 -13.00 2.13
N PRO A 97 1.03 -13.23 3.43
CA PRO A 97 0.44 -12.34 4.45
C PRO A 97 1.15 -10.98 4.52
N GLN A 98 2.39 -10.91 4.05
CA GLN A 98 3.16 -9.67 4.02
C GLN A 98 4.19 -9.68 2.90
N PHE A 99 4.63 -8.50 2.48
CA PHE A 99 5.66 -8.36 1.46
C PHE A 99 6.45 -7.08 1.70
N VAL A 100 7.78 -7.13 1.50
CA VAL A 100 8.67 -5.98 1.67
C VAL A 100 9.06 -5.41 0.32
N ILE A 101 8.88 -4.11 0.18
CA ILE A 101 9.30 -3.36 -1.02
C ILE A 101 10.54 -2.56 -0.65
N ALA A 102 11.58 -2.68 -1.46
CA ALA A 102 12.85 -1.99 -1.24
C ALA A 102 12.73 -0.49 -1.55
N PRO A 103 13.61 0.33 -0.95
CA PRO A 103 13.62 1.76 -1.26
C PRO A 103 13.76 2.01 -2.75
N GLY A 104 12.95 2.92 -3.28
CA GLY A 104 13.02 3.32 -4.68
C GLY A 104 12.30 2.41 -5.67
N GLU A 105 11.82 1.24 -5.24
CA GLU A 105 11.04 0.40 -6.13
C GLU A 105 9.68 1.01 -6.42
N TRP A 106 9.25 0.92 -7.68
CA TRP A 106 7.90 1.32 -8.07
C TRP A 106 6.91 0.27 -7.62
N GLN A 107 5.75 0.70 -7.14
CA GLN A 107 4.72 -0.18 -6.62
C GLN A 107 3.32 0.30 -6.97
N ALA A 108 2.41 -0.64 -7.17
CA ALA A 108 0.99 -0.38 -7.39
C ALA A 108 0.20 -1.53 -6.81
N ALA A 109 -1.03 -1.26 -6.40
CA ALA A 109 -1.86 -2.27 -5.77
C ALA A 109 -3.33 -2.09 -6.11
N ALA A 110 -4.06 -3.20 -6.18
CA ALA A 110 -5.50 -3.18 -6.38
C ALA A 110 -6.12 -4.45 -5.81
N PRO A 111 -7.31 -4.38 -5.22
CA PRO A 111 -8.01 -5.59 -4.81
C PRO A 111 -8.27 -6.49 -6.02
N LEU A 112 -8.12 -7.79 -5.85
CA LEU A 112 -8.58 -8.75 -6.83
C LEU A 112 -10.11 -8.86 -6.73
N PRO A 113 -10.79 -9.21 -7.83
CA PRO A 113 -12.24 -9.43 -7.77
C PRO A 113 -12.58 -10.46 -6.73
N GLY A 114 -13.60 -10.18 -5.92
CA GLY A 114 -14.06 -11.08 -4.86
C GLY A 114 -15.39 -10.61 -4.29
N ASP A 115 -15.88 -11.34 -3.31
CA ASP A 115 -17.19 -11.08 -2.74
C ASP A 115 -17.18 -10.09 -1.58
N LYS A 116 -16.01 -9.67 -1.11
CA LYS A 116 -15.90 -8.68 -0.04
C LYS A 116 -16.00 -7.24 -0.56
N GLY A 117 -15.42 -6.98 -1.73
CA GLY A 117 -15.47 -5.68 -2.37
C GLY A 117 -14.45 -4.66 -1.85
N TYR A 118 -13.48 -5.10 -1.06
CA TYR A 118 -12.42 -4.24 -0.55
C TYR A 118 -11.24 -5.07 -0.07
N THR A 119 -10.10 -4.41 0.13
CA THR A 119 -8.96 -4.99 0.85
C THR A 119 -8.49 -4.00 1.91
N LEU A 120 -8.25 -4.50 3.11
CA LEU A 120 -7.65 -3.72 4.22
C LEU A 120 -6.26 -4.25 4.49
N VAL A 121 -5.28 -3.34 4.50
CA VAL A 121 -3.89 -3.66 4.79
C VAL A 121 -3.31 -2.67 5.78
N SER A 122 -2.12 -2.96 6.30
CA SER A 122 -1.25 -1.98 6.92
C SER A 122 -0.02 -1.82 6.05
N CYS A 123 0.54 -0.60 6.06
CA CYS A 123 1.83 -0.33 5.44
C CYS A 123 2.74 0.30 6.49
N VAL A 124 3.92 -0.28 6.67
CA VAL A 124 4.95 0.25 7.57
C VAL A 124 6.11 0.73 6.73
N VAL A 125 6.52 1.98 6.94
CA VAL A 125 7.60 2.61 6.17
C VAL A 125 8.74 2.96 7.13
N ALA A 126 9.96 2.54 6.81
CA ALA A 126 11.13 2.77 7.64
C ALA A 126 12.34 3.08 6.74
N PRO A 127 12.99 4.24 6.95
CA PRO A 127 12.62 5.36 7.83
C PRO A 127 11.25 5.93 7.49
N ALA A 128 10.71 6.74 8.38
CA ALA A 128 9.33 7.20 8.35
C ALA A 128 8.90 7.77 6.99
N PHE A 129 7.63 7.55 6.66
CA PHE A 129 7.05 8.15 5.44
C PHE A 129 7.07 9.67 5.52
N GLU A 130 7.53 10.31 4.45
CA GLU A 130 7.48 11.75 4.27
C GLU A 130 7.11 12.04 2.83
N PHE A 131 6.22 13.01 2.62
CA PHE A 131 5.81 13.36 1.25
C PHE A 131 6.99 13.85 0.40
N GLY A 132 8.03 14.38 0.99
CA GLY A 132 9.25 14.74 0.27
C GLY A 132 10.00 13.55 -0.31
N GLY A 133 9.79 12.35 0.23
CA GLY A 133 10.40 11.11 -0.27
C GLY A 133 9.44 10.26 -1.09
N PHE A 134 8.25 10.77 -1.39
CA PHE A 134 7.20 10.06 -2.10
C PHE A 134 7.05 10.63 -3.50
N GLU A 135 7.05 9.76 -4.50
CA GLU A 135 6.84 10.16 -5.89
C GLU A 135 5.66 9.39 -6.47
N LEU A 136 4.62 10.11 -6.86
CA LEU A 136 3.45 9.54 -7.52
C LEU A 136 3.62 9.68 -9.03
N ALA A 137 3.46 8.57 -9.76
CA ALA A 137 3.59 8.58 -11.21
C ALA A 137 2.44 9.35 -11.86
N PRO A 138 2.65 9.92 -13.06
CA PRO A 138 1.56 10.54 -13.81
C PRO A 138 0.42 9.55 -14.08
N GLU A 139 -0.78 10.08 -14.21
CA GLU A 139 -1.95 9.27 -14.53
C GLU A 139 -1.69 8.45 -15.79
N GLY A 140 -2.04 7.16 -15.74
CA GLY A 140 -1.86 6.25 -16.87
C GLY A 140 -0.47 5.67 -17.03
N TRP A 141 0.50 6.15 -16.28
CA TRP A 141 1.87 5.64 -16.37
C TRP A 141 2.01 4.27 -15.69
N ARG A 142 2.85 3.43 -16.26
CA ARG A 142 3.30 2.19 -15.64
C ARG A 142 4.69 1.82 -16.17
N PRO A 143 5.47 1.02 -15.41
CA PRO A 143 6.76 0.55 -15.93
C PRO A 143 6.58 -0.28 -17.20
N ALA A 144 7.60 -0.27 -18.08
CA ALA A 144 7.60 -1.08 -19.28
C ALA A 144 7.77 -2.57 -18.92
N GLY A 145 7.21 -3.41 -19.77
CA GLY A 145 7.29 -4.86 -19.55
C GLY A 145 6.24 -5.38 -18.62
#